data_d5e2f90f28016702c7f28afa94df7b31
#
_entry.id   d5e2f90f28016702c7f28afa94df7b31
#
_cell.length_a   1.000
_cell.length_b   1.000
_cell.length_c   1.000
_cell.angle_alpha   90.00
_cell.angle_beta   90.00
_cell.angle_gamma   90.00
#
_symmetry.space_group_name_H-M   'P 1'
#
loop_
_entity.id
_entity.type
_entity.pdbx_description
1 polymer ?
#
loop_
_entity_poly.entity_id
_entity_poly.type
_entity_poly.pdbx_seq_one_letter_code
_entity_poly.pdbx_strand_id
1 'polypeptide(L)'
;MEKFRTVTYEVHNPKIKKGVRFAVLADLHGSIFGEENNTLLKKIQEYAPDAILLAGDMVVRMDPSTLETARKLLCTLAKNFPVFYAMGNHETKMKAKEHIYRNEYLEYQAELKQKGICFLANEKNKVVLAGNSFVVNGLELPLEYYHKPFSPKLTSEKMEELMGKPDPEAINILLAHNPKYGRTYFRWGADLILSGHYHGGVLRFSRHVGAISSQFIPFPKYCCGDFYKNGKCMIVSAGLGEHTVPLRIHNPRELIFIEMKP
;
A
#
# COMPACT_ATOMS: atom_id res chain seq x y z
N MET A 1 0.74 -20.04 -14.40
CA MET A 1 1.52 -18.82 -14.10
C MET A 1 0.53 -17.74 -13.67
N GLU A 2 0.70 -17.18 -12.49
CA GLU A 2 -0.16 -16.11 -11.99
C GLU A 2 -0.08 -14.90 -12.92
N LYS A 3 -1.23 -14.27 -13.17
CA LYS A 3 -1.32 -13.11 -14.06
C LYS A 3 -1.81 -11.90 -13.27
N PHE A 4 -1.27 -10.73 -13.59
CA PHE A 4 -1.77 -9.44 -13.13
C PHE A 4 -1.98 -8.51 -14.33
N ARG A 5 -2.76 -7.46 -14.12
CA ARG A 5 -2.84 -6.35 -15.07
C ARG A 5 -2.11 -5.13 -14.51
N THR A 6 -1.62 -4.27 -15.38
CA THR A 6 -1.16 -2.93 -15.02
C THR A 6 -2.33 -1.95 -15.12
N VAL A 7 -2.45 -1.06 -14.14
CA VAL A 7 -3.44 0.02 -14.12
C VAL A 7 -2.70 1.32 -13.87
N THR A 8 -2.86 2.30 -14.75
CA THR A 8 -2.26 3.63 -14.60
C THR A 8 -3.32 4.64 -14.20
N TYR A 9 -3.03 5.41 -13.16
CA TYR A 9 -3.83 6.53 -12.70
C TYR A 9 -3.08 7.83 -12.94
N GLU A 10 -3.76 8.82 -13.52
CA GLU A 10 -3.27 10.18 -13.63
C GLU A 10 -3.87 11.01 -12.50
N VAL A 11 -3.01 11.67 -11.72
CA VAL A 11 -3.40 12.47 -10.56
C VAL A 11 -2.85 13.88 -10.71
N HIS A 12 -3.76 14.85 -10.81
CA HIS A 12 -3.38 16.28 -10.86
C HIS A 12 -3.28 16.85 -9.46
N ASN A 13 -2.19 17.58 -9.20
CA ASN A 13 -2.01 18.31 -7.95
C ASN A 13 -1.23 19.61 -8.22
N PRO A 14 -1.77 20.80 -7.86
CA PRO A 14 -1.17 22.09 -8.17
C PRO A 14 0.19 22.33 -7.47
N LYS A 15 0.56 21.53 -6.49
CA LYS A 15 1.91 21.58 -5.87
C LYS A 15 2.98 20.88 -6.72
N ILE A 16 2.60 20.08 -7.72
CA ILE A 16 3.53 19.41 -8.63
C ILE A 16 4.08 20.43 -9.63
N LYS A 17 5.40 20.53 -9.70
CA LYS A 17 6.12 21.41 -10.64
C LYS A 17 6.55 20.67 -11.91
N LYS A 18 6.91 19.40 -11.74
CA LYS A 18 7.36 18.50 -12.83
C LYS A 18 6.74 17.14 -12.60
N GLY A 19 6.22 16.52 -13.66
CA GLY A 19 5.61 15.18 -13.58
C GLY A 19 6.49 14.16 -12.85
N VAL A 20 5.89 13.35 -12.02
CA VAL A 20 6.56 12.30 -11.23
C VAL A 20 5.76 11.00 -11.32
N ARG A 21 6.46 9.86 -11.33
CA ARG A 21 5.89 8.54 -11.54
C ARG A 21 6.13 7.64 -10.34
N PHE A 22 5.11 6.91 -9.92
CA PHE A 22 5.20 5.93 -8.85
C PHE A 22 4.71 4.55 -9.30
N ALA A 23 5.40 3.49 -8.85
CA ALA A 23 4.85 2.15 -8.86
C ALA A 23 4.33 1.81 -7.45
N VAL A 24 3.11 1.28 -7.38
CA VAL A 24 2.47 0.93 -6.10
C VAL A 24 2.21 -0.56 -6.05
N LEU A 25 2.71 -1.20 -4.99
CA LEU A 25 2.45 -2.59 -4.69
C LEU A 25 1.69 -2.68 -3.35
N ALA A 26 0.71 -3.55 -3.29
CA ALA A 26 -0.01 -3.88 -2.07
C ALA A 26 -0.43 -5.36 -2.10
N ASP A 27 -0.59 -5.94 -0.92
CA ASP A 27 -1.17 -7.29 -0.77
C ASP A 27 -0.49 -8.31 -1.68
N LEU A 28 0.85 -8.39 -1.67
CA LEU A 28 1.59 -9.39 -2.46
C LEU A 28 1.36 -10.80 -1.92
N HIS A 29 1.31 -10.95 -0.57
CA HIS A 29 1.04 -12.21 0.10
C HIS A 29 1.90 -13.39 -0.40
N GLY A 30 3.17 -13.13 -0.74
CA GLY A 30 4.09 -14.15 -1.25
C GLY A 30 3.80 -14.63 -2.67
N SER A 31 2.88 -14.01 -3.40
CA SER A 31 2.62 -14.34 -4.82
C SER A 31 3.86 -14.10 -5.67
N ILE A 32 4.06 -14.98 -6.68
CA ILE A 32 5.21 -14.96 -7.58
C ILE A 32 4.73 -14.83 -9.03
N PHE A 33 5.29 -13.86 -9.75
CA PHE A 33 4.93 -13.53 -11.13
C PHE A 33 6.11 -13.80 -12.08
N GLY A 34 6.11 -14.96 -12.71
CA GLY A 34 7.25 -15.49 -13.43
C GLY A 34 8.30 -16.09 -12.49
N GLU A 35 9.44 -16.49 -13.01
CA GLU A 35 10.56 -16.96 -12.20
C GLU A 35 11.08 -15.81 -11.32
N GLU A 36 11.12 -16.00 -10.00
CA GLU A 36 11.59 -15.01 -9.02
C GLU A 36 10.99 -13.60 -9.18
N ASN A 37 9.73 -13.50 -9.59
CA ASN A 37 9.04 -12.24 -9.89
C ASN A 37 9.57 -11.46 -11.11
N ASN A 38 10.30 -12.08 -12.01
CA ASN A 38 10.88 -11.41 -13.18
C ASN A 38 9.84 -10.68 -14.05
N THR A 39 8.61 -11.22 -14.16
CA THR A 39 7.54 -10.56 -14.92
C THR A 39 7.12 -9.25 -14.24
N LEU A 40 7.01 -9.23 -12.92
CA LEU A 40 6.66 -8.04 -12.14
C LEU A 40 7.79 -7.00 -12.18
N LEU A 41 9.03 -7.46 -11.95
CA LEU A 41 10.23 -6.61 -11.99
C LEU A 41 10.39 -5.94 -13.37
N LYS A 42 10.24 -6.70 -14.47
CA LYS A 42 10.33 -6.16 -15.82
C LYS A 42 9.30 -5.05 -16.07
N LYS A 43 8.05 -5.25 -15.65
CA LYS A 43 7.00 -4.22 -15.79
C LYS A 43 7.30 -2.95 -15.02
N ILE A 44 7.85 -3.06 -13.81
CA ILE A 44 8.24 -1.89 -13.01
C ILE A 44 9.44 -1.18 -13.66
N GLN A 45 10.44 -1.92 -14.12
CA GLN A 45 11.61 -1.36 -14.81
C GLN A 45 11.25 -0.66 -16.12
N GLU A 46 10.38 -1.26 -16.94
CA GLU A 46 9.88 -0.66 -18.18
C GLU A 46 9.14 0.67 -17.92
N TYR A 47 8.38 0.74 -16.84
CA TYR A 47 7.68 1.97 -16.43
C TYR A 47 8.66 3.04 -15.92
N ALA A 48 9.77 2.63 -15.34
CA ALA A 48 10.82 3.50 -14.76
C ALA A 48 10.24 4.54 -13.77
N PRO A 49 9.67 4.11 -12.62
CA PRO A 49 9.13 5.03 -11.63
C PRO A 49 10.24 5.83 -10.93
N ASP A 50 9.90 7.02 -10.42
CA ASP A 50 10.80 7.81 -9.57
C ASP A 50 10.89 7.24 -8.14
N ALA A 51 9.89 6.50 -7.69
CA ALA A 51 9.90 5.74 -6.43
C ALA A 51 8.86 4.62 -6.42
N ILE A 52 9.03 3.67 -5.50
CA ILE A 52 8.11 2.56 -5.24
C ILE A 52 7.44 2.76 -3.88
N LEU A 53 6.12 2.62 -3.86
CA LEU A 53 5.28 2.82 -2.69
C LEU A 53 4.59 1.50 -2.33
N LEU A 54 4.89 0.96 -1.14
CA LEU A 54 4.31 -0.30 -0.67
C LEU A 54 3.21 0.01 0.36
N ALA A 55 1.97 -0.34 0.02
CA ALA A 55 0.81 -0.07 0.84
C ALA A 55 0.41 -1.26 1.75
N GLY A 56 1.40 -2.04 2.20
CA GLY A 56 1.26 -3.12 3.19
C GLY A 56 0.92 -4.50 2.62
N ASP A 57 0.96 -5.47 3.52
CA ASP A 57 0.66 -6.90 3.30
C ASP A 57 1.49 -7.54 2.16
N MET A 58 2.80 -7.29 2.19
CA MET A 58 3.75 -7.95 1.29
C MET A 58 3.98 -9.41 1.69
N VAL A 59 3.72 -9.76 2.92
CA VAL A 59 3.95 -11.09 3.54
C VAL A 59 2.67 -11.66 4.13
N VAL A 60 2.67 -12.97 4.45
CA VAL A 60 1.56 -13.66 5.12
C VAL A 60 2.00 -14.08 6.53
N ARG A 61 1.30 -13.60 7.55
CA ARG A 61 1.66 -13.79 8.97
C ARG A 61 1.83 -15.24 9.43
N MET A 62 1.16 -16.19 8.79
CA MET A 62 1.22 -17.62 9.14
C MET A 62 2.07 -18.44 8.17
N ASP A 63 2.74 -17.77 7.23
CA ASP A 63 3.61 -18.43 6.25
C ASP A 63 4.94 -17.65 6.14
N PRO A 64 5.97 -18.06 6.91
CA PRO A 64 7.27 -17.41 6.91
C PRO A 64 8.02 -17.54 5.57
N SER A 65 7.64 -18.46 4.70
CA SER A 65 8.26 -18.59 3.37
C SER A 65 8.01 -17.36 2.49
N THR A 66 6.91 -16.64 2.77
CA THR A 66 6.58 -15.39 2.07
C THR A 66 7.55 -14.25 2.38
N LEU A 67 8.26 -14.30 3.51
CA LEU A 67 9.34 -13.35 3.85
C LEU A 67 10.47 -13.43 2.81
N GLU A 68 10.87 -14.64 2.42
CA GLU A 68 11.93 -14.84 1.43
C GLU A 68 11.51 -14.33 0.04
N THR A 69 10.28 -14.62 -0.38
CA THR A 69 9.72 -14.13 -1.65
C THR A 69 9.70 -12.59 -1.69
N ALA A 70 9.17 -11.97 -0.63
CA ALA A 70 9.11 -10.52 -0.53
C ALA A 70 10.52 -9.90 -0.45
N ARG A 71 11.45 -10.51 0.32
CA ARG A 71 12.83 -10.07 0.47
C ARG A 71 13.56 -10.00 -0.87
N LYS A 72 13.53 -11.08 -1.66
CA LYS A 72 14.17 -11.13 -2.97
C LYS A 72 13.66 -10.04 -3.91
N LEU A 73 12.33 -9.90 -4.00
CA LEU A 73 11.70 -8.86 -4.81
C LEU A 73 12.14 -7.46 -4.36
N LEU A 74 11.98 -7.15 -3.07
CA LEU A 74 12.21 -5.82 -2.54
C LEU A 74 13.69 -5.43 -2.56
N CYS A 75 14.61 -6.36 -2.26
CA CYS A 75 16.04 -6.12 -2.41
C CYS A 75 16.44 -5.81 -3.86
N THR A 76 15.79 -6.45 -4.83
CA THR A 76 16.03 -6.19 -6.26
C THR A 76 15.51 -4.81 -6.66
N LEU A 77 14.32 -4.43 -6.19
CA LEU A 77 13.75 -3.11 -6.45
C LEU A 77 14.58 -1.97 -5.81
N ALA A 78 15.04 -2.18 -4.58
CA ALA A 78 15.81 -1.17 -3.83
C ALA A 78 17.19 -0.86 -4.45
N LYS A 79 17.72 -1.73 -5.33
CA LYS A 79 18.95 -1.44 -6.08
C LYS A 79 18.80 -0.28 -7.07
N ASN A 80 17.59 -0.05 -7.57
CA ASN A 80 17.35 0.87 -8.67
C ASN A 80 16.39 2.02 -8.32
N PHE A 81 15.60 1.87 -7.25
CA PHE A 81 14.52 2.80 -6.91
C PHE A 81 14.49 3.09 -5.41
N PRO A 82 14.18 4.32 -4.99
CA PRO A 82 13.74 4.59 -3.61
C PRO A 82 12.47 3.78 -3.31
N VAL A 83 12.45 3.06 -2.17
CA VAL A 83 11.32 2.22 -1.75
C VAL A 83 10.82 2.67 -0.38
N PHE A 84 9.52 2.99 -0.29
CA PHE A 84 8.83 3.35 0.95
C PHE A 84 7.82 2.26 1.31
N TYR A 85 7.91 1.73 2.52
CA TYR A 85 7.13 0.57 2.96
C TYR A 85 6.31 0.91 4.20
N ALA A 86 4.99 1.05 4.04
CA ALA A 86 4.05 1.13 5.15
C ALA A 86 3.50 -0.26 5.52
N MET A 87 3.24 -0.44 6.80
CA MET A 87 2.82 -1.73 7.36
C MET A 87 1.36 -2.06 7.02
N GLY A 88 1.11 -3.31 6.62
CA GLY A 88 -0.23 -3.88 6.61
C GLY A 88 -0.53 -4.64 7.91
N ASN A 89 -1.70 -5.26 7.98
CA ASN A 89 -2.06 -6.02 9.19
C ASN A 89 -1.29 -7.32 9.33
N HIS A 90 -0.76 -7.88 8.26
CA HIS A 90 0.08 -9.08 8.33
C HIS A 90 1.43 -8.75 8.97
N GLU A 91 2.10 -7.70 8.53
CA GLU A 91 3.35 -7.21 9.12
C GLU A 91 3.17 -6.81 10.59
N THR A 92 2.12 -6.02 10.89
CA THR A 92 1.82 -5.59 12.27
C THR A 92 1.61 -6.79 13.20
N LYS A 93 0.94 -7.85 12.73
CA LYS A 93 0.77 -9.09 13.51
C LYS A 93 2.07 -9.84 13.70
N MET A 94 2.90 -10.00 12.65
CA MET A 94 4.20 -10.69 12.76
C MET A 94 5.15 -9.96 13.70
N LYS A 95 5.08 -8.65 13.76
CA LYS A 95 5.88 -7.82 14.66
C LYS A 95 5.43 -7.95 16.14
N ALA A 96 4.21 -8.41 16.41
CA ALA A 96 3.68 -8.52 17.75
C ALA A 96 4.53 -9.47 18.62
N LYS A 97 4.69 -9.13 19.92
CA LYS A 97 5.61 -9.80 20.86
C LYS A 97 5.34 -11.30 20.99
N GLU A 98 4.07 -11.69 20.89
CA GLU A 98 3.60 -13.07 21.07
C GLU A 98 3.58 -13.88 19.76
N HIS A 99 3.98 -13.29 18.63
CA HIS A 99 3.92 -13.98 17.34
C HIS A 99 5.07 -14.97 17.18
N ILE A 100 4.75 -16.20 16.72
CA ILE A 100 5.72 -17.30 16.59
C ILE A 100 6.85 -17.02 15.59
N TYR A 101 6.61 -16.21 14.55
CA TYR A 101 7.59 -15.83 13.53
C TYR A 101 8.09 -14.38 13.71
N ARG A 102 8.06 -13.87 14.95
CA ARG A 102 8.48 -12.49 15.22
C ARG A 102 9.94 -12.24 14.91
N ASN A 103 10.81 -13.16 15.28
CA ASN A 103 12.24 -13.00 15.08
C ASN A 103 12.60 -12.99 13.60
N GLU A 104 12.08 -13.92 12.81
CA GLU A 104 12.25 -13.99 11.37
C GLU A 104 11.75 -12.71 10.68
N TYR A 105 10.62 -12.16 11.15
CA TYR A 105 10.11 -10.90 10.64
C TYR A 105 11.02 -9.71 10.99
N LEU A 106 11.55 -9.65 12.20
CA LEU A 106 12.48 -8.58 12.61
C LEU A 106 13.80 -8.65 11.84
N GLU A 107 14.31 -9.84 11.59
CA GLU A 107 15.50 -10.06 10.74
C GLU A 107 15.24 -9.59 9.30
N TYR A 108 14.11 -10.02 8.71
CA TYR A 108 13.65 -9.54 7.40
C TYR A 108 13.59 -8.02 7.34
N GLN A 109 12.96 -7.38 8.33
CA GLN A 109 12.84 -5.92 8.37
C GLN A 109 14.21 -5.24 8.50
N ALA A 110 15.09 -5.78 9.34
CA ALA A 110 16.44 -5.22 9.54
C ALA A 110 17.27 -5.31 8.26
N GLU A 111 17.23 -6.45 7.56
CA GLU A 111 17.93 -6.62 6.28
C GLU A 111 17.43 -5.64 5.23
N LEU A 112 16.11 -5.50 5.07
CA LEU A 112 15.55 -4.57 4.09
C LEU A 112 15.91 -3.11 4.40
N LYS A 113 15.94 -2.73 5.68
CA LYS A 113 16.42 -1.40 6.10
C LYS A 113 17.90 -1.19 5.71
N GLN A 114 18.76 -2.19 5.88
CA GLN A 114 20.15 -2.13 5.44
C GLN A 114 20.30 -1.99 3.93
N LYS A 115 19.32 -2.47 3.14
CA LYS A 115 19.27 -2.27 1.68
C LYS A 115 18.66 -0.92 1.26
N GLY A 116 18.38 -0.03 2.21
CA GLY A 116 17.89 1.33 1.95
C GLY A 116 16.37 1.44 1.82
N ILE A 117 15.61 0.38 2.16
CA ILE A 117 14.14 0.45 2.16
C ILE A 117 13.68 1.25 3.38
N CYS A 118 12.90 2.30 3.15
CA CYS A 118 12.34 3.16 4.17
C CYS A 118 11.05 2.56 4.74
N PHE A 119 11.14 1.91 5.90
CA PHE A 119 9.96 1.45 6.63
C PHE A 119 9.31 2.61 7.40
N LEU A 120 7.99 2.71 7.29
CA LEU A 120 7.20 3.78 7.88
C LEU A 120 6.08 3.16 8.74
N ALA A 121 6.25 3.22 10.05
CA ALA A 121 5.29 2.71 11.05
C ALA A 121 4.90 3.87 11.99
N ASN A 122 3.91 4.65 11.60
CA ASN A 122 3.55 5.95 12.15
C ASN A 122 4.70 6.96 12.06
N GLU A 123 5.40 6.89 10.94
CA GLU A 123 6.59 7.68 10.63
C GLU A 123 6.41 8.42 9.31
N LYS A 124 7.25 9.44 9.13
CA LYS A 124 7.28 10.30 7.94
C LYS A 124 8.68 10.35 7.36
N ASN A 125 8.78 10.38 6.04
CA ASN A 125 10.04 10.60 5.33
C ASN A 125 9.88 11.76 4.35
N LYS A 126 10.77 12.74 4.43
CA LYS A 126 10.86 13.86 3.47
C LYS A 126 11.78 13.46 2.33
N VAL A 127 11.33 13.62 1.10
CA VAL A 127 12.10 13.27 -0.09
C VAL A 127 11.83 14.25 -1.22
N VAL A 128 12.84 14.52 -2.04
CA VAL A 128 12.70 15.28 -3.29
C VAL A 128 12.75 14.31 -4.45
N LEU A 129 11.68 14.25 -5.25
CA LEU A 129 11.58 13.40 -6.43
C LEU A 129 11.19 14.26 -7.63
N ALA A 130 11.92 14.13 -8.73
CA ALA A 130 11.72 14.92 -9.94
C ALA A 130 11.61 16.45 -9.68
N GLY A 131 12.30 16.96 -8.63
CA GLY A 131 12.28 18.37 -8.23
C GLY A 131 11.06 18.82 -7.41
N ASN A 132 10.18 17.88 -6.99
CA ASN A 132 9.05 18.14 -6.09
C ASN A 132 9.36 17.68 -4.68
N SER A 133 8.91 18.43 -3.66
CA SER A 133 9.05 18.08 -2.25
C SER A 133 7.88 17.21 -1.80
N PHE A 134 8.17 15.98 -1.39
CA PHE A 134 7.18 15.04 -0.86
C PHE A 134 7.43 14.75 0.62
N VAL A 135 6.34 14.49 1.34
CA VAL A 135 6.36 13.78 2.61
C VAL A 135 5.59 12.48 2.44
N VAL A 136 6.31 11.36 2.48
CA VAL A 136 5.71 10.03 2.48
C VAL A 136 5.42 9.67 3.93
N ASN A 137 4.15 9.46 4.24
CA ASN A 137 3.64 9.17 5.58
C ASN A 137 3.16 7.71 5.60
N GLY A 138 3.63 6.89 6.52
CA GLY A 138 3.18 5.50 6.69
C GLY A 138 2.36 5.34 7.96
N LEU A 139 1.07 5.03 7.81
CA LEU A 139 0.16 4.80 8.92
C LEU A 139 0.13 3.32 9.29
N GLU A 140 0.51 2.99 10.50
CA GLU A 140 0.31 1.68 11.14
C GLU A 140 -0.85 1.79 12.14
N LEU A 141 -2.00 1.21 11.82
CA LEU A 141 -3.14 1.16 12.73
C LEU A 141 -3.00 0.00 13.72
N PRO A 142 -3.37 0.17 14.99
CA PRO A 142 -3.52 -0.93 15.94
C PRO A 142 -4.42 -2.04 15.39
N LEU A 143 -4.15 -3.30 15.76
CA LEU A 143 -4.83 -4.47 15.21
C LEU A 143 -6.34 -4.48 15.44
N GLU A 144 -6.84 -3.79 16.46
CA GLU A 144 -8.27 -3.63 16.71
C GLU A 144 -9.02 -2.96 15.55
N TYR A 145 -8.35 -2.11 14.75
CA TYR A 145 -8.93 -1.49 13.55
C TYR A 145 -9.13 -2.47 12.40
N TYR A 146 -8.61 -3.70 12.51
CA TYR A 146 -8.79 -4.79 11.55
C TYR A 146 -9.73 -5.89 12.04
N HIS A 147 -10.37 -5.73 13.21
CA HIS A 147 -11.32 -6.72 13.74
C HIS A 147 -12.53 -6.89 12.78
N LYS A 148 -13.04 -8.11 12.75
CA LYS A 148 -14.19 -8.52 11.91
C LYS A 148 -15.37 -8.90 12.81
N PRO A 149 -16.57 -8.51 12.50
CA PRO A 149 -16.99 -7.52 11.51
C PRO A 149 -16.90 -6.09 12.03
N PHE A 150 -16.72 -5.91 13.34
CA PHE A 150 -16.72 -4.61 14.01
C PHE A 150 -15.31 -4.17 14.40
N SER A 151 -14.97 -2.97 14.05
CA SER A 151 -13.72 -2.30 14.43
C SER A 151 -14.02 -0.86 14.81
N PRO A 152 -13.22 -0.23 15.70
CA PRO A 152 -13.44 1.14 16.14
C PRO A 152 -13.45 2.13 14.98
N LYS A 153 -14.04 3.31 15.22
CA LYS A 153 -13.93 4.45 14.30
C LYS A 153 -12.57 5.10 14.46
N LEU A 154 -11.89 5.38 13.36
CA LEU A 154 -10.69 6.22 13.39
C LEU A 154 -11.14 7.69 13.43
N THR A 155 -10.99 8.33 14.58
CA THR A 155 -11.30 9.75 14.75
C THR A 155 -10.17 10.62 14.19
N SER A 156 -10.44 11.93 14.01
CA SER A 156 -9.42 12.89 13.57
C SER A 156 -8.32 13.06 14.62
N GLU A 157 -8.72 13.06 15.92
CA GLU A 157 -7.82 13.14 17.06
C GLU A 157 -6.87 11.95 17.11
N LYS A 158 -7.39 10.72 16.92
CA LYS A 158 -6.55 9.51 16.89
C LYS A 158 -5.62 9.50 15.68
N MET A 159 -6.08 10.00 14.55
CA MET A 159 -5.23 10.15 13.35
C MET A 159 -4.10 11.15 13.60
N GLU A 160 -4.38 12.29 14.24
CA GLU A 160 -3.35 13.27 14.60
C GLU A 160 -2.42 12.77 15.72
N GLU A 161 -2.91 11.97 16.66
CA GLU A 161 -2.07 11.29 17.67
C GLU A 161 -1.04 10.37 17.01
N LEU A 162 -1.47 9.56 16.02
CA LEU A 162 -0.61 8.59 15.34
C LEU A 162 0.36 9.26 14.37
N MET A 163 -0.09 10.27 13.63
CA MET A 163 0.64 10.82 12.49
C MET A 163 1.07 12.28 12.66
N GLY A 164 0.59 12.99 13.70
CA GLY A 164 0.70 14.45 13.73
C GLY A 164 -0.01 15.11 12.55
N LYS A 165 0.25 16.36 12.28
CA LYS A 165 -0.32 17.11 11.14
C LYS A 165 0.47 16.87 9.85
N PRO A 166 -0.17 16.93 8.67
CA PRO A 166 0.53 16.90 7.39
C PRO A 166 1.40 18.17 7.24
N ASP A 167 2.42 18.08 6.42
CA ASP A 167 3.28 19.23 6.10
C ASP A 167 2.56 20.11 5.06
N PRO A 168 2.20 21.38 5.37
CA PRO A 168 1.44 22.21 4.45
C PRO A 168 2.21 22.59 3.18
N GLU A 169 3.54 22.66 3.26
CA GLU A 169 4.42 23.10 2.18
C GLU A 169 4.81 21.96 1.21
N ALA A 170 4.61 20.71 1.62
CA ALA A 170 4.98 19.56 0.82
C ALA A 170 3.74 18.84 0.24
N ILE A 171 3.97 17.96 -0.72
CA ILE A 171 2.96 17.03 -1.22
C ILE A 171 2.93 15.83 -0.26
N ASN A 172 1.80 15.63 0.44
CA ASN A 172 1.65 14.57 1.41
C ASN A 172 1.11 13.31 0.75
N ILE A 173 1.93 12.25 0.67
CA ILE A 173 1.49 10.91 0.30
C ILE A 173 1.23 10.13 1.60
N LEU A 174 0.04 9.56 1.76
CA LEU A 174 -0.31 8.69 2.88
C LEU A 174 -0.43 7.25 2.42
N LEU A 175 0.45 6.39 2.91
CA LEU A 175 0.37 4.95 2.78
C LEU A 175 -0.42 4.42 3.98
N ALA A 176 -1.67 4.02 3.77
CA ALA A 176 -2.58 3.58 4.83
C ALA A 176 -3.32 2.33 4.37
N HIS A 177 -2.85 1.16 4.82
CA HIS A 177 -3.27 -0.13 4.31
C HIS A 177 -4.79 -0.35 4.31
N ASN A 178 -5.51 0.04 5.39
CA ASN A 178 -6.95 -0.20 5.52
C ASN A 178 -7.81 0.93 4.92
N PRO A 179 -8.51 0.72 3.78
CA PRO A 179 -9.30 1.77 3.12
C PRO A 179 -10.59 2.15 3.86
N LYS A 180 -11.01 1.38 4.86
CA LYS A 180 -12.22 1.65 5.68
C LYS A 180 -12.26 3.09 6.19
N TYR A 181 -11.12 3.64 6.52
CA TYR A 181 -10.99 4.95 7.17
C TYR A 181 -10.70 6.10 6.20
N GLY A 182 -10.90 5.92 4.91
CA GLY A 182 -10.64 6.91 3.86
C GLY A 182 -11.25 8.28 4.10
N ARG A 183 -12.43 8.36 4.79
CA ARG A 183 -13.02 9.65 5.18
C ARG A 183 -12.13 10.43 6.15
N THR A 184 -11.47 9.74 7.08
CA THR A 184 -10.55 10.34 8.05
C THR A 184 -9.24 10.73 7.37
N TYR A 185 -8.74 9.90 6.46
CA TYR A 185 -7.54 10.19 5.69
C TYR A 185 -7.69 11.46 4.83
N PHE A 186 -8.81 11.61 4.15
CA PHE A 186 -9.13 12.85 3.41
C PHE A 186 -9.20 14.09 4.31
N ARG A 187 -9.79 13.94 5.52
CA ARG A 187 -9.85 15.04 6.50
C ARG A 187 -8.49 15.40 7.07
N TRP A 188 -7.65 14.38 7.32
CA TRP A 188 -6.28 14.59 7.82
C TRP A 188 -5.47 15.46 6.85
N GLY A 189 -5.67 15.33 5.56
CA GLY A 189 -5.11 16.29 4.62
C GLY A 189 -4.09 15.73 3.63
N ALA A 190 -3.94 14.40 3.49
CA ALA A 190 -3.09 13.83 2.46
C ALA A 190 -3.53 14.24 1.05
N ASP A 191 -2.58 14.59 0.19
CA ASP A 191 -2.82 14.91 -1.21
C ASP A 191 -3.08 13.63 -2.04
N LEU A 192 -2.31 12.56 -1.75
CA LEU A 192 -2.49 11.23 -2.32
C LEU A 192 -2.56 10.19 -1.19
N ILE A 193 -3.57 9.31 -1.22
CA ILE A 193 -3.76 8.23 -0.27
C ILE A 193 -3.68 6.90 -1.02
N LEU A 194 -2.88 5.96 -0.52
CA LEU A 194 -2.71 4.63 -1.11
C LEU A 194 -3.09 3.56 -0.09
N SER A 195 -3.96 2.64 -0.50
CA SER A 195 -4.48 1.56 0.35
C SER A 195 -4.53 0.23 -0.41
N GLY A 196 -4.57 -0.87 0.35
CA GLY A 196 -4.82 -2.23 -0.11
C GLY A 196 -5.94 -2.90 0.68
N HIS A 197 -5.65 -4.06 1.29
CA HIS A 197 -6.44 -4.80 2.27
C HIS A 197 -7.76 -5.40 1.78
N TYR A 198 -8.50 -4.74 0.90
CA TYR A 198 -9.81 -5.21 0.45
C TYR A 198 -9.74 -6.14 -0.76
N HIS A 199 -8.58 -6.23 -1.40
CA HIS A 199 -8.35 -7.06 -2.60
C HIS A 199 -9.40 -6.87 -3.70
N GLY A 200 -9.99 -5.68 -3.80
CA GLY A 200 -11.07 -5.39 -4.74
C GLY A 200 -12.41 -6.07 -4.44
N GLY A 201 -12.52 -6.74 -3.28
CA GLY A 201 -13.63 -7.64 -2.94
C GLY A 201 -13.53 -8.99 -3.68
N VAL A 202 -14.23 -10.02 -3.20
CA VAL A 202 -14.22 -11.35 -3.84
C VAL A 202 -14.80 -11.30 -5.26
N LEU A 203 -15.90 -10.59 -5.43
CA LEU A 203 -16.57 -10.31 -6.70
C LEU A 203 -16.56 -8.80 -6.94
N ARG A 204 -16.08 -8.38 -8.11
CA ARG A 204 -16.01 -6.97 -8.51
C ARG A 204 -17.10 -6.70 -9.57
N PHE A 205 -17.98 -5.75 -9.28
CA PHE A 205 -19.06 -5.35 -10.18
C PHE A 205 -18.67 -4.21 -11.14
N SER A 206 -17.80 -3.32 -10.66
CA SER A 206 -17.31 -2.18 -11.43
C SER A 206 -15.92 -1.74 -10.96
N ARG A 207 -15.40 -0.65 -11.55
CA ARG A 207 -14.11 -0.07 -11.15
C ARG A 207 -14.01 0.21 -9.64
N HIS A 208 -15.13 0.57 -8.99
CA HIS A 208 -15.15 1.02 -7.59
C HIS A 208 -15.95 0.12 -6.65
N VAL A 209 -16.69 -0.85 -7.17
CA VAL A 209 -17.66 -1.62 -6.40
C VAL A 209 -17.29 -3.10 -6.35
N GLY A 210 -16.96 -3.58 -5.16
CA GLY A 210 -16.82 -4.98 -4.84
C GLY A 210 -17.93 -5.47 -3.90
N ALA A 211 -18.22 -6.78 -3.92
CA ALA A 211 -19.31 -7.37 -3.16
C ALA A 211 -19.07 -7.34 -1.65
N ILE A 212 -17.87 -7.77 -1.21
CA ILE A 212 -17.56 -7.93 0.22
C ILE A 212 -16.07 -7.71 0.46
N SER A 213 -15.73 -6.94 1.50
CA SER A 213 -14.35 -6.71 1.88
C SER A 213 -13.75 -7.86 2.69
N SER A 214 -12.43 -7.82 2.89
CA SER A 214 -11.69 -8.70 3.80
C SER A 214 -12.20 -8.66 5.26
N GLN A 215 -12.89 -7.59 5.65
CA GLN A 215 -13.52 -7.43 6.96
C GLN A 215 -15.01 -7.80 6.99
N PHE A 216 -15.52 -8.51 5.97
CA PHE A 216 -16.92 -8.89 5.81
C PHE A 216 -17.91 -7.72 5.72
N ILE A 217 -17.44 -6.55 5.26
CA ILE A 217 -18.29 -5.40 5.01
C ILE A 217 -18.89 -5.56 3.61
N PRO A 218 -20.23 -5.64 3.47
CA PRO A 218 -20.87 -5.70 2.17
C PRO A 218 -20.76 -4.32 1.48
N PHE A 219 -20.51 -4.33 0.18
CA PHE A 219 -20.41 -3.14 -0.67
C PHE A 219 -19.60 -2.00 -0.03
N PRO A 220 -18.31 -2.24 0.36
CA PRO A 220 -17.52 -1.25 1.07
C PRO A 220 -17.31 -0.01 0.20
N LYS A 221 -17.40 1.17 0.80
CA LYS A 221 -17.38 2.45 0.09
C LYS A 221 -16.11 2.67 -0.74
N TYR A 222 -14.96 2.26 -0.21
CA TYR A 222 -13.65 2.39 -0.85
C TYR A 222 -13.10 0.99 -1.13
N CYS A 223 -13.69 0.28 -2.10
CA CYS A 223 -13.33 -1.11 -2.36
C CYS A 223 -12.07 -1.25 -3.22
N CYS A 224 -12.01 -0.54 -4.31
CA CYS A 224 -10.94 -0.56 -5.30
C CYS A 224 -11.05 0.63 -6.25
N GLY A 225 -9.96 1.00 -6.92
CA GLY A 225 -9.93 2.13 -7.86
C GLY A 225 -9.63 3.46 -7.18
N ASP A 226 -9.96 4.53 -7.85
CA ASP A 226 -9.64 5.91 -7.45
C ASP A 226 -10.86 6.66 -6.92
N PHE A 227 -10.66 7.49 -5.92
CA PHE A 227 -11.69 8.30 -5.28
C PHE A 227 -11.15 9.70 -5.07
N TYR A 228 -11.95 10.71 -5.44
CA TYR A 228 -11.56 12.11 -5.32
C TYR A 228 -12.42 12.84 -4.31
N LYS A 229 -11.80 13.74 -3.55
CA LYS A 229 -12.47 14.62 -2.62
C LYS A 229 -11.65 15.90 -2.38
N ASN A 230 -12.23 17.07 -2.68
CA ASN A 230 -11.60 18.38 -2.45
C ASN A 230 -10.18 18.48 -3.02
N GLY A 231 -9.98 18.08 -4.28
CA GLY A 231 -8.68 18.10 -4.97
C GLY A 231 -7.68 17.03 -4.50
N LYS A 232 -8.08 16.12 -3.61
CA LYS A 232 -7.26 15.01 -3.08
C LYS A 232 -7.69 13.70 -3.70
N CYS A 233 -6.74 12.77 -3.87
CA CYS A 233 -6.96 11.46 -4.48
C CYS A 233 -6.69 10.33 -3.49
N MET A 234 -7.54 9.31 -3.48
CA MET A 234 -7.29 8.04 -2.82
C MET A 234 -7.36 6.92 -3.85
N ILE A 235 -6.33 6.08 -3.90
CA ILE A 235 -6.29 4.90 -4.76
C ILE A 235 -6.26 3.67 -3.87
N VAL A 236 -7.18 2.73 -4.13
CA VAL A 236 -7.29 1.46 -3.42
C VAL A 236 -6.95 0.33 -4.38
N SER A 237 -5.87 -0.38 -4.09
CA SER A 237 -5.39 -1.52 -4.88
C SER A 237 -6.31 -2.74 -4.73
N ALA A 238 -6.50 -3.48 -5.82
CA ALA A 238 -7.08 -4.82 -5.75
C ALA A 238 -6.04 -5.89 -5.34
N GLY A 239 -4.81 -5.48 -5.04
CA GLY A 239 -3.74 -6.35 -4.56
C GLY A 239 -3.12 -7.24 -5.64
N LEU A 240 -1.90 -7.68 -5.39
CA LEU A 240 -1.13 -8.59 -6.24
C LEU A 240 -1.32 -10.06 -5.82
N GLY A 241 -1.58 -10.35 -4.55
CA GLY A 241 -1.73 -11.70 -4.01
C GLY A 241 -3.17 -12.13 -3.78
N GLU A 242 -3.32 -13.33 -3.24
CA GLU A 242 -4.62 -13.89 -2.89
C GLU A 242 -5.06 -13.47 -1.48
N HIS A 243 -6.36 -13.38 -1.31
CA HIS A 243 -7.00 -13.26 -0.02
C HIS A 243 -7.14 -14.63 0.67
N THR A 244 -7.56 -14.64 1.94
CA THR A 244 -7.92 -15.85 2.70
C THR A 244 -8.90 -16.76 1.94
N VAL A 245 -9.81 -16.19 1.17
CA VAL A 245 -10.64 -16.89 0.19
C VAL A 245 -9.99 -16.71 -1.18
N PRO A 246 -9.38 -17.75 -1.77
CA PRO A 246 -8.66 -17.64 -3.04
C PRO A 246 -9.64 -17.62 -4.23
N LEU A 247 -10.52 -16.64 -4.24
CA LEU A 247 -11.54 -16.46 -5.27
C LEU A 247 -11.59 -15.00 -5.71
N ARG A 248 -11.37 -14.78 -7.01
CA ARG A 248 -11.46 -13.49 -7.67
C ARG A 248 -12.39 -13.59 -8.89
N ILE A 249 -13.58 -13.01 -8.81
CA ILE A 249 -14.55 -12.99 -9.90
C ILE A 249 -14.58 -11.56 -10.48
N HIS A 250 -14.24 -11.41 -11.77
CA HIS A 250 -14.08 -10.13 -12.45
C HIS A 250 -13.13 -9.15 -11.73
N ASN A 251 -12.22 -9.67 -10.93
CA ASN A 251 -11.34 -8.94 -10.02
C ASN A 251 -9.88 -9.36 -10.23
N PRO A 252 -9.24 -8.96 -11.33
CA PRO A 252 -7.85 -9.30 -11.61
C PRO A 252 -6.91 -8.66 -10.60
N ARG A 253 -5.76 -9.31 -10.34
CA ARG A 253 -4.64 -8.74 -9.60
C ARG A 253 -4.12 -7.49 -10.31
N GLU A 254 -3.65 -6.50 -9.55
CA GLU A 254 -3.25 -5.20 -10.10
C GLU A 254 -1.86 -4.77 -9.62
N LEU A 255 -0.99 -4.44 -10.60
CA LEU A 255 0.16 -3.57 -10.40
C LEU A 255 -0.28 -2.15 -10.77
N ILE A 256 -0.16 -1.22 -9.83
CA ILE A 256 -0.61 0.15 -10.05
C ILE A 256 0.58 1.04 -10.42
N PHE A 257 0.37 1.87 -11.44
CA PHE A 257 1.24 2.98 -11.79
C PHE A 257 0.49 4.30 -11.57
N ILE A 258 1.21 5.32 -11.12
CA ILE A 258 0.66 6.65 -10.88
C ILE A 258 1.54 7.67 -11.57
N GLU A 259 0.91 8.55 -12.35
CA GLU A 259 1.51 9.74 -12.92
C GLU A 259 0.93 10.97 -12.22
N MET A 260 1.71 11.62 -11.35
CA MET A 260 1.30 12.89 -10.78
C MET A 260 1.77 14.03 -11.67
N LYS A 261 0.85 14.92 -11.99
CA LYS A 261 1.05 16.06 -12.91
C LYS A 261 0.61 17.37 -12.27
N PRO A 262 1.10 18.52 -12.79
CA PRO A 262 0.60 19.84 -12.40
C PRO A 262 -0.90 20.01 -12.52
#